data_58ff48d46ed7a0d3ed9c8a06c2b17ee3
#
_entry.id   58ff48d46ed7a0d3ed9c8a06c2b17ee3
#
_cell.length_a   1.000
_cell.length_b   1.000
_cell.length_c   1.000
_cell.angle_alpha   90.00
_cell.angle_beta   90.00
_cell.angle_gamma   90.00
#
_symmetry.space_group_name_H-M   'P 1'
#
loop_
_entity.id
_entity.type
_entity.pdbx_description
1 polymer ?
#
loop_
_entity_poly.entity_id
_entity_poly.type
_entity_poly.pdbx_seq_one_letter_code
_entity_poly.pdbx_strand_id
1 'polypeptide(L)'
;MTAGEITVEADKLLQKWNLYSVENRTYIENMFNGSNRYDMLLNVDVMQKQARIYMLERAVTICEYRTTKKEVVIYVVIRDIIERIVNTFIWDSYADEKGRLHFTGTVHDLSKRMVDEAFLLMGEPYADWNKQGISMYNLDKIALFD
;
A
#
# COMPACT_ATOMS: atom_id res chain seq x y z
N MET A 1 2.37 16.88 9.80
CA MET A 1 1.81 15.68 9.13
C MET A 1 0.41 15.41 9.67
N THR A 2 -0.55 15.35 8.81
CA THR A 2 -1.94 15.02 9.17
C THR A 2 -2.47 13.91 8.25
N ALA A 3 -3.50 13.20 8.70
CA ALA A 3 -4.17 12.20 7.87
C ALA A 3 -4.71 12.80 6.56
N GLY A 4 -5.26 14.02 6.62
CA GLY A 4 -5.75 14.72 5.44
C GLY A 4 -4.66 15.03 4.43
N GLU A 5 -3.51 15.51 4.88
CA GLU A 5 -2.35 15.78 4.00
C GLU A 5 -1.88 14.51 3.30
N ILE A 6 -1.75 13.41 4.05
CA ILE A 6 -1.31 12.13 3.49
C ILE A 6 -2.33 11.62 2.47
N THR A 7 -3.61 11.68 2.78
CA THR A 7 -4.67 11.25 1.89
C THR A 7 -4.65 12.02 0.57
N VAL A 8 -4.54 13.34 0.63
CA VAL A 8 -4.47 14.20 -0.56
C VAL A 8 -3.23 13.89 -1.40
N GLU A 9 -2.06 13.76 -0.78
CA GLU A 9 -0.83 13.49 -1.50
C GLU A 9 -0.82 12.08 -2.12
N ALA A 10 -1.29 11.07 -1.39
CA ALA A 10 -1.39 9.71 -1.89
C ALA A 10 -2.37 9.62 -3.07
N ASP A 11 -3.55 10.23 -2.95
CA ASP A 11 -4.54 10.28 -4.02
C ASP A 11 -3.97 10.95 -5.28
N LYS A 12 -3.28 12.07 -5.11
CA LYS A 12 -2.65 12.79 -6.22
C LYS A 12 -1.58 11.96 -6.95
N LEU A 13 -0.77 11.23 -6.20
CA LEU A 13 0.23 10.34 -6.79
C LEU A 13 -0.43 9.20 -7.55
N LEU A 14 -1.42 8.55 -6.94
CA LEU A 14 -2.12 7.41 -7.53
C LEU A 14 -2.89 7.78 -8.80
N GLN A 15 -3.37 9.01 -8.92
CA GLN A 15 -4.03 9.50 -10.13
C GLN A 15 -3.13 9.50 -11.38
N LYS A 16 -1.82 9.41 -11.21
CA LYS A 16 -0.88 9.23 -12.33
C LYS A 16 -0.98 7.84 -12.96
N TRP A 17 -1.61 6.90 -12.29
CA TRP A 17 -1.73 5.51 -12.71
C TRP A 17 -3.15 5.26 -13.24
N ASN A 18 -3.26 4.74 -14.46
CA ASN A 18 -4.52 4.59 -15.15
C ASN A 18 -5.49 3.56 -14.53
N LEU A 19 -4.99 2.63 -13.72
CA LEU A 19 -5.84 1.65 -13.05
C LEU A 19 -6.45 2.18 -11.74
N TYR A 20 -5.95 3.31 -11.24
CA TYR A 20 -6.52 3.95 -10.05
C TYR A 20 -7.74 4.78 -10.42
N SER A 21 -8.80 4.70 -9.63
CA SER A 21 -9.98 5.52 -9.76
C SER A 21 -10.32 6.23 -8.45
N VAL A 22 -11.11 7.29 -8.54
CA VAL A 22 -11.59 8.08 -7.38
C VAL A 22 -12.30 7.19 -6.33
N GLU A 23 -12.97 6.14 -6.78
CA GLU A 23 -13.66 5.19 -5.88
C GLU A 23 -12.70 4.52 -4.90
N ASN A 24 -11.44 4.35 -5.28
CA ASN A 24 -10.43 3.74 -4.42
C ASN A 24 -9.99 4.65 -3.26
N ARG A 25 -10.32 5.94 -3.31
CA ARG A 25 -10.00 6.89 -2.24
C ARG A 25 -10.59 6.47 -0.90
N THR A 26 -11.74 5.83 -0.90
CA THR A 26 -12.37 5.29 0.31
C THR A 26 -11.45 4.32 1.05
N TYR A 27 -10.67 3.52 0.33
CA TYR A 27 -9.69 2.61 0.96
C TYR A 27 -8.60 3.38 1.70
N ILE A 28 -8.15 4.51 1.15
CA ILE A 28 -7.17 5.37 1.83
C ILE A 28 -7.78 5.94 3.12
N GLU A 29 -8.97 6.49 3.04
CA GLU A 29 -9.66 7.08 4.18
C GLU A 29 -9.88 6.05 5.30
N ASN A 30 -10.22 4.82 4.95
CA ASN A 30 -10.45 3.74 5.91
C ASN A 30 -9.19 3.36 6.70
N MET A 31 -8.01 3.57 6.14
CA MET A 31 -6.75 3.33 6.85
C MET A 31 -6.55 4.27 8.04
N PHE A 32 -7.13 5.48 7.96
CA PHE A 32 -6.93 6.53 8.96
C PHE A 32 -8.08 6.68 9.96
N ASN A 33 -9.25 6.11 9.68
CA ASN A 33 -10.46 6.33 10.50
C ASN A 33 -10.83 5.15 11.40
N GLY A 34 -9.98 4.13 11.48
CA GLY A 34 -10.24 2.95 12.29
C GLY A 34 -11.19 1.93 11.68
N SER A 35 -11.62 2.12 10.42
CA SER A 35 -12.50 1.17 9.73
C SER A 35 -11.80 -0.14 9.38
N ASN A 36 -10.46 -0.15 9.29
CA ASN A 36 -9.64 -1.31 8.94
C ASN A 36 -9.16 -2.10 10.16
N ARG A 37 -9.93 -2.16 11.24
CA ARG A 37 -9.56 -2.92 12.44
C ARG A 37 -9.88 -4.42 12.33
N TYR A 38 -9.87 -4.92 11.10
CA TYR A 38 -9.98 -6.34 10.77
C TYR A 38 -8.61 -6.93 10.46
N ASP A 39 -8.56 -8.26 10.39
CA ASP A 39 -7.31 -8.98 10.18
C ASP A 39 -6.60 -8.59 8.88
N MET A 40 -5.30 -8.34 8.99
CA MET A 40 -4.37 -8.11 7.88
C MET A 40 -4.64 -6.85 7.05
N LEU A 41 -5.42 -5.92 7.55
CA LEU A 41 -5.63 -4.62 6.89
C LEU A 41 -4.71 -3.56 7.48
N LEU A 42 -4.26 -2.66 6.61
CA LEU A 42 -3.38 -1.55 7.00
C LEU A 42 -4.15 -0.49 7.79
N ASN A 43 -3.58 -0.08 8.90
CA ASN A 43 -4.07 1.02 9.73
C ASN A 43 -2.98 2.05 9.94
N VAL A 44 -3.35 3.32 9.98
CA VAL A 44 -2.43 4.42 10.26
C VAL A 44 -3.06 5.36 11.27
N ASP A 45 -2.40 5.53 12.40
CA ASP A 45 -2.76 6.53 13.40
C ASP A 45 -1.76 7.68 13.34
N VAL A 46 -2.24 8.89 13.06
CA VAL A 46 -1.40 10.09 13.07
C VAL A 46 -1.60 10.80 14.39
N MET A 47 -0.52 10.91 15.17
CA MET A 47 -0.50 11.54 16.49
C MET A 47 0.52 12.65 16.50
N GLN A 48 0.08 13.91 16.60
CA GLN A 48 0.98 15.07 16.58
C GLN A 48 1.91 15.03 15.36
N LYS A 49 3.19 14.75 15.56
CA LYS A 49 4.21 14.71 14.49
C LYS A 49 4.65 13.31 14.12
N GLN A 50 4.03 12.29 14.68
CA GLN A 50 4.41 10.90 14.46
C GLN A 50 3.21 10.11 13.94
N ALA A 51 3.47 9.17 13.04
CA ALA A 51 2.49 8.19 12.59
C ALA A 51 2.85 6.80 13.11
N ARG A 52 1.84 6.05 13.48
CA ARG A 52 1.92 4.63 13.78
C ARG A 52 1.25 3.87 12.64
N ILE A 53 2.01 2.99 12.01
CA ILE A 53 1.55 2.12 10.92
C ILE A 53 1.47 0.72 11.49
N TYR A 54 0.32 0.05 11.38
CA TYR A 54 0.16 -1.26 12.01
C TYR A 54 -0.86 -2.14 11.30
N MET A 55 -0.75 -3.44 11.57
CA MET A 55 -1.70 -4.46 11.13
C MET A 55 -2.08 -5.33 12.32
N LEU A 56 -3.32 -5.82 12.31
CA LEU A 56 -3.87 -6.65 13.38
C LEU A 56 -4.15 -8.06 12.86
N GLU A 57 -4.04 -9.04 13.75
CA GLU A 57 -4.55 -10.39 13.56
C GLU A 57 -5.22 -10.82 14.85
N ARG A 58 -6.53 -11.12 14.79
CA ARG A 58 -7.33 -11.48 15.96
C ARG A 58 -7.22 -10.43 17.09
N ALA A 59 -7.32 -9.16 16.72
CA ALA A 59 -7.19 -8.02 17.62
C ALA A 59 -5.80 -7.83 18.26
N VAL A 60 -4.80 -8.60 17.83
CA VAL A 60 -3.41 -8.48 18.29
C VAL A 60 -2.56 -7.79 17.22
N THR A 61 -1.77 -6.81 17.61
CA THR A 61 -0.83 -6.14 16.69
C THR A 61 0.29 -7.12 16.31
N ILE A 62 0.37 -7.47 15.01
CA ILE A 62 1.39 -8.40 14.49
C ILE A 62 2.53 -7.68 13.78
N CYS A 63 2.30 -6.44 13.36
CA CYS A 63 3.28 -5.62 12.67
C CYS A 63 3.01 -4.17 13.05
N GLU A 64 4.06 -3.46 13.46
CA GLU A 64 3.97 -2.06 13.85
C GLU A 64 5.25 -1.33 13.48
N TYR A 65 5.09 -0.12 12.94
CA TYR A 65 6.20 0.79 12.65
C TYR A 65 5.78 2.21 12.99
N ARG A 66 6.68 2.96 13.63
CA ARG A 66 6.46 4.37 13.97
C ARG A 66 7.44 5.24 13.20
N THR A 67 6.96 6.33 12.65
CA THR A 67 7.80 7.23 11.85
C THR A 67 7.36 8.68 12.00
N THR A 68 8.32 9.58 11.89
CA THR A 68 8.08 11.02 11.75
C THR A 68 8.14 11.48 10.30
N LYS A 69 8.50 10.57 9.38
CA LYS A 69 8.67 10.86 7.96
C LYS A 69 7.36 10.64 7.20
N LYS A 70 6.80 11.72 6.70
CA LYS A 70 5.56 11.69 5.93
C LYS A 70 5.67 10.79 4.69
N GLU A 71 6.81 10.80 4.02
CA GLU A 71 7.05 10.00 2.81
C GLU A 71 6.94 8.50 3.08
N VAL A 72 7.36 8.04 4.26
CA VAL A 72 7.23 6.62 4.63
C VAL A 72 5.76 6.23 4.75
N VAL A 73 4.94 7.10 5.35
CA VAL A 73 3.51 6.86 5.48
C VAL A 73 2.84 6.84 4.10
N ILE A 74 3.17 7.80 3.25
CA ILE A 74 2.66 7.86 1.87
C ILE A 74 3.03 6.58 1.12
N TYR A 75 4.27 6.13 1.25
CA TYR A 75 4.74 4.90 0.59
C TYR A 75 3.90 3.68 0.96
N VAL A 76 3.67 3.45 2.25
CA VAL A 76 2.87 2.27 2.67
C VAL A 76 1.43 2.38 2.20
N VAL A 77 0.86 3.58 2.23
CA VAL A 77 -0.51 3.83 1.76
C VAL A 77 -0.63 3.53 0.26
N ILE A 78 0.23 4.14 -0.56
CA ILE A 78 0.17 3.91 -2.01
C ILE A 78 0.48 2.46 -2.37
N ARG A 79 1.40 1.82 -1.65
CA ARG A 79 1.71 0.41 -1.86
C ARG A 79 0.51 -0.49 -1.59
N ASP A 80 -0.18 -0.29 -0.48
CA ASP A 80 -1.38 -1.07 -0.15
C ASP A 80 -2.46 -0.91 -1.23
N ILE A 81 -2.70 0.31 -1.70
CA ILE A 81 -3.69 0.56 -2.75
C ILE A 81 -3.26 -0.07 -4.08
N ILE A 82 -2.00 0.09 -4.48
CA ILE A 82 -1.50 -0.51 -5.72
C ILE A 82 -1.66 -2.04 -5.67
N GLU A 83 -1.26 -2.67 -4.57
CA GLU A 83 -1.38 -4.13 -4.42
C GLU A 83 -2.83 -4.58 -4.44
N ARG A 84 -3.76 -3.86 -3.82
CA ARG A 84 -5.20 -4.18 -3.87
C ARG A 84 -5.73 -4.13 -5.30
N ILE A 85 -5.41 -3.08 -6.03
CA ILE A 85 -5.88 -2.91 -7.40
C ILE A 85 -5.30 -3.99 -8.31
N VAL A 86 -4.01 -4.26 -8.20
CA VAL A 86 -3.34 -5.32 -8.97
C VAL A 86 -3.94 -6.69 -8.65
N ASN A 87 -4.16 -6.99 -7.37
CA ASN A 87 -4.75 -8.26 -6.96
C ASN A 87 -6.17 -8.43 -7.51
N THR A 88 -6.98 -7.39 -7.49
CA THR A 88 -8.33 -7.40 -8.06
C THR A 88 -8.27 -7.63 -9.56
N PHE A 89 -7.38 -6.94 -10.27
CA PHE A 89 -7.19 -7.13 -11.70
C PHE A 89 -6.78 -8.57 -12.04
N ILE A 90 -5.81 -9.11 -11.31
CA ILE A 90 -5.34 -10.49 -11.51
C ILE A 90 -6.45 -11.48 -11.25
N TRP A 91 -7.22 -11.30 -10.18
CA TRP A 91 -8.33 -12.18 -9.83
C TRP A 91 -9.40 -12.17 -10.92
N ASP A 92 -9.80 -11.01 -11.37
CA ASP A 92 -10.85 -10.85 -12.39
C ASP A 92 -10.42 -11.42 -13.76
N SER A 93 -9.12 -11.38 -14.06
CA SER A 93 -8.59 -11.80 -15.36
C SER A 93 -8.19 -13.28 -15.42
N TYR A 94 -7.79 -13.88 -14.30
CA TYR A 94 -7.14 -15.21 -14.27
C TYR A 94 -7.81 -16.22 -13.35
N ALA A 95 -8.83 -15.85 -12.58
CA ALA A 95 -9.58 -16.82 -11.79
C ALA A 95 -10.34 -17.79 -12.72
N ASP A 96 -10.41 -19.05 -12.32
CA ASP A 96 -11.15 -20.05 -13.08
C ASP A 96 -12.68 -19.90 -12.92
N GLU A 97 -13.45 -20.73 -13.60
CA GLU A 97 -14.92 -20.71 -13.55
C GLU A 97 -15.49 -20.89 -12.14
N LYS A 98 -14.72 -21.50 -11.24
CA LYS A 98 -15.09 -21.71 -9.82
C LYS A 98 -14.61 -20.56 -8.92
N GLY A 99 -14.08 -19.48 -9.49
CA GLY A 99 -13.55 -18.35 -8.76
C GLY A 99 -12.22 -18.64 -8.04
N ARG A 100 -11.45 -19.63 -8.51
CA ARG A 100 -10.15 -19.99 -7.92
C ARG A 100 -9.01 -19.38 -8.72
N LEU A 101 -8.08 -18.76 -8.01
CA LEU A 101 -6.85 -18.24 -8.60
C LEU A 101 -5.73 -19.26 -8.41
N HIS A 102 -5.13 -19.68 -9.52
CA HIS A 102 -3.95 -20.54 -9.52
C HIS A 102 -2.69 -19.68 -9.60
N PHE A 103 -1.89 -19.70 -8.54
CA PHE A 103 -0.63 -18.97 -8.48
C PHE A 103 0.44 -19.69 -9.30
N THR A 104 0.43 -19.41 -10.60
CA THR A 104 1.48 -19.85 -11.51
C THR A 104 2.62 -18.83 -11.53
N GLY A 105 3.79 -19.21 -12.04
CA GLY A 105 4.89 -18.27 -12.24
C GLY A 105 4.49 -17.09 -13.11
N THR A 106 3.67 -17.31 -14.13
CA THR A 106 3.16 -16.25 -15.03
C THR A 106 2.31 -15.23 -14.30
N VAL A 107 1.39 -15.67 -13.45
CA VAL A 107 0.53 -14.78 -12.64
C VAL A 107 1.38 -13.97 -11.65
N HIS A 108 2.33 -14.62 -10.98
CA HIS A 108 3.23 -13.97 -10.05
C HIS A 108 4.08 -12.89 -10.73
N ASP A 109 4.67 -13.21 -11.87
CA ASP A 109 5.50 -12.27 -12.64
C ASP A 109 4.68 -11.09 -13.16
N LEU A 110 3.45 -11.32 -13.61
CA LEU A 110 2.55 -10.25 -14.04
C LEU A 110 2.20 -9.31 -12.87
N SER A 111 1.86 -9.87 -11.71
CA SER A 111 1.54 -9.10 -10.52
C SER A 111 2.72 -8.20 -10.13
N LYS A 112 3.93 -8.75 -10.06
CA LYS A 112 5.14 -7.99 -9.75
C LYS A 112 5.40 -6.89 -10.76
N ARG A 113 5.28 -7.18 -12.05
CA ARG A 113 5.49 -6.20 -13.12
C ARG A 113 4.49 -5.05 -13.03
N MET A 114 3.22 -5.34 -12.78
CA MET A 114 2.18 -4.31 -12.66
C MET A 114 2.45 -3.38 -11.47
N VAL A 115 2.87 -3.94 -10.33
CA VAL A 115 3.25 -3.15 -9.15
C VAL A 115 4.46 -2.27 -9.47
N ASP A 116 5.49 -2.82 -10.08
CA ASP A 116 6.71 -2.09 -10.45
C ASP A 116 6.41 -0.94 -11.42
N GLU A 117 5.57 -1.18 -12.43
CA GLU A 117 5.15 -0.14 -13.39
C GLU A 117 4.38 0.99 -12.71
N ALA A 118 3.49 0.67 -11.76
CA ALA A 118 2.77 1.67 -10.99
C ALA A 118 3.74 2.54 -10.18
N PHE A 119 4.71 1.95 -9.51
CA PHE A 119 5.68 2.69 -8.71
C PHE A 119 6.61 3.58 -9.54
N LEU A 120 6.94 3.19 -10.76
CA LEU A 120 7.68 4.08 -11.67
C LEU A 120 6.94 5.40 -11.91
N LEU A 121 5.61 5.35 -12.00
CA LEU A 121 4.79 6.55 -12.18
C LEU A 121 4.73 7.42 -10.91
N MET A 122 4.90 6.81 -9.74
CA MET A 122 4.87 7.54 -8.46
C MET A 122 6.11 8.42 -8.27
N GLY A 123 7.23 8.10 -8.94
CA GLY A 123 8.48 8.83 -8.82
C GLY A 123 9.25 8.53 -7.54
N GLU A 124 10.33 9.28 -7.34
CA GLU A 124 11.19 9.11 -6.17
C GLU A 124 10.64 9.84 -4.94
N PRO A 125 10.85 9.31 -3.74
CA PRO A 125 11.67 8.13 -3.40
C PRO A 125 10.93 6.79 -3.53
N TYR A 126 9.67 6.80 -3.85
CA TYR A 126 8.78 5.63 -3.80
C TYR A 126 9.19 4.53 -4.79
N ALA A 127 9.56 4.90 -6.00
CA ALA A 127 10.02 3.96 -7.02
C ALA A 127 11.31 3.24 -6.58
N ASP A 128 12.23 3.97 -5.98
CA ASP A 128 13.47 3.38 -5.47
C ASP A 128 13.23 2.44 -4.30
N TRP A 129 12.38 2.82 -3.35
CA TRP A 129 12.03 1.95 -2.23
C TRP A 129 11.34 0.67 -2.69
N ASN A 130 10.45 0.75 -3.67
CA ASN A 130 9.85 -0.44 -4.27
C ASN A 130 10.92 -1.33 -4.91
N LYS A 131 11.85 -0.76 -5.67
CA LYS A 131 12.95 -1.49 -6.31
C LYS A 131 13.83 -2.20 -5.29
N GLN A 132 14.04 -1.60 -4.12
CA GLN A 132 14.81 -2.18 -3.02
C GLN A 132 14.04 -3.23 -2.22
N GLY A 133 12.80 -3.52 -2.59
CA GLY A 133 11.98 -4.53 -1.93
C GLY A 133 11.40 -4.09 -0.59
N ILE A 134 11.29 -2.79 -0.34
CA ILE A 134 10.71 -2.27 0.90
C ILE A 134 9.21 -2.58 0.95
N SER A 135 8.76 -3.16 2.05
CA SER A 135 7.37 -3.47 2.33
C SER A 135 7.02 -3.09 3.76
N MET A 136 5.77 -3.30 4.16
CA MET A 136 5.31 -3.09 5.53
C MET A 136 6.16 -3.84 6.57
N TYR A 137 6.76 -4.96 6.21
CA TYR A 137 7.50 -5.83 7.12
C TYR A 137 8.96 -5.45 7.31
N ASN A 138 9.49 -4.51 6.54
CA ASN A 138 10.90 -4.15 6.58
C ASN A 138 11.13 -2.64 6.39
N LEU A 139 10.19 -1.81 6.85
CA LEU A 139 10.26 -0.35 6.73
C LEU A 139 11.51 0.26 7.40
N ASP A 140 12.07 -0.39 8.39
CA ASP A 140 13.32 0.01 9.03
C ASP A 140 14.49 0.07 8.05
N LYS A 141 14.44 -0.68 6.96
CA LYS A 141 15.46 -0.63 5.92
C LYS A 141 15.52 0.70 5.17
N ILE A 142 14.45 1.50 5.20
CA ILE A 142 14.47 2.83 4.55
C ILE A 142 15.61 3.69 5.10
N ALA A 143 15.89 3.60 6.39
CA ALA A 143 16.98 4.33 7.02
C ALA A 143 18.36 3.97 6.46
N LEU A 144 18.51 2.81 5.81
CA LEU A 144 19.77 2.37 5.19
C LEU A 144 20.02 3.01 3.82
N PHE A 145 18.97 3.58 3.20
CA PHE A 145 19.02 4.18 1.87
C PHE A 145 18.93 5.71 1.89
N ASP A 146 18.79 6.28 3.07
CA ASP A 146 18.74 7.73 3.26
C ASP A 146 20.14 8.37 3.21
#